data_8aca362d52e605d9490c646a587742b6
#
_entry.id   8aca362d52e605d9490c646a587742b6
#
_cell.length_a   1.000
_cell.length_b   1.000
_cell.length_c   1.000
_cell.angle_alpha   90.00
_cell.angle_beta   90.00
_cell.angle_gamma   90.00
#
_symmetry.space_group_name_H-M   'P 1'
#
loop_
_entity.id
_entity.type
_entity.pdbx_description
1 polymer ?
#
loop_
_entity_poly.entity_id
_entity_poly.type
_entity_poly.pdbx_seq_one_letter_code
_entity_poly.pdbx_strand_id
1 'polypeptide(L)'
;MRVVFYLQFDYTSVGKRIQHYRTSLNKTQEELAEQADISKNYLSKLENAQARGRLDKYYSVAQALGVTVDMLIDNSSNRASGNDYFFSNQLLPLVSSLSVEQRKMLIDFI
;
A
#
# COMPACT_ATOMS: atom_id res chain seq x y z
N MET A 1 -23.05 -13.02 -3.59
CA MET A 1 -22.60 -13.24 -2.98
C MET A 1 -21.74 -12.52 -2.07
N ARG A 2 -21.30 -12.98 -1.19
CA ARG A 2 -20.63 -12.33 -0.14
C ARG A 2 -19.24 -11.97 -0.44
N VAL A 3 -18.73 -12.42 -1.55
CA VAL A 3 -17.39 -12.10 -1.96
C VAL A 3 -17.14 -10.60 -1.93
N VAL A 4 -18.16 -9.83 -2.19
CA VAL A 4 -18.05 -8.40 -2.25
C VAL A 4 -17.53 -7.80 -0.95
N PHE A 5 -17.83 -8.43 0.16
CA PHE A 5 -17.35 -7.94 1.41
C PHE A 5 -15.87 -7.93 1.50
N TYR A 6 -15.20 -8.94 0.95
CA TYR A 6 -13.78 -9.07 1.08
C TYR A 6 -13.04 -8.10 0.20
N LEU A 7 -13.75 -7.50 -0.74
CA LEU A 7 -13.16 -6.54 -1.65
C LEU A 7 -13.46 -5.11 -1.23
N GLN A 8 -14.09 -4.95 -0.08
CA GLN A 8 -14.40 -3.62 0.39
C GLN A 8 -13.12 -2.87 0.72
N PHE A 9 -12.99 -1.69 0.14
CA PHE A 9 -11.81 -0.87 0.28
C PHE A 9 -11.95 0.03 1.51
N ASP A 10 -10.96 -0.02 2.38
CA ASP A 10 -10.99 0.77 3.61
C ASP A 10 -10.20 2.05 3.40
N TYR A 11 -10.88 3.10 2.97
CA TYR A 11 -10.24 4.36 2.66
C TYR A 11 -9.57 5.00 3.86
N THR A 12 -10.12 4.79 5.04
CA THR A 12 -9.54 5.34 6.26
C THR A 12 -8.19 4.70 6.56
N SER A 13 -8.12 3.40 6.47
CA SER A 13 -6.86 2.70 6.71
C SER A 13 -5.82 3.05 5.67
N VAL A 14 -6.23 3.15 4.41
CA VAL A 14 -5.31 3.51 3.34
C VAL A 14 -4.75 4.90 3.58
N GLY A 15 -5.61 5.85 3.91
CA GLY A 15 -5.17 7.22 4.18
C GLY A 15 -4.17 7.28 5.33
N LYS A 16 -4.42 6.52 6.39
CA LYS A 16 -3.51 6.49 7.52
C LYS A 16 -2.17 5.86 7.15
N ARG A 17 -2.18 4.86 6.30
CA ARG A 17 -0.94 4.25 5.84
C ARG A 17 -0.13 5.19 4.98
N ILE A 18 -0.79 5.94 4.11
CA ILE A 18 -0.11 6.95 3.32
C ILE A 18 0.58 7.95 4.25
N GLN A 19 -0.15 8.44 5.23
CA GLN A 19 0.40 9.39 6.19
C GLN A 19 1.57 8.78 6.97
N HIS A 20 1.42 7.54 7.38
CA HIS A 20 2.46 6.84 8.14
C HIS A 20 3.75 6.72 7.32
N TYR A 21 3.65 6.25 6.09
CA TYR A 21 4.84 6.12 5.25
C TYR A 21 5.43 7.47 4.93
N ARG A 22 4.58 8.46 4.67
CA ARG A 22 5.06 9.80 4.37
C ARG A 22 5.85 10.39 5.53
N THR A 23 5.29 10.35 6.72
CA THR A 23 5.96 10.93 7.88
C THR A 23 7.21 10.13 8.26
N SER A 24 7.19 8.83 8.05
CA SER A 24 8.37 7.99 8.28
C SER A 24 9.53 8.39 7.39
N LEU A 25 9.25 8.94 6.22
CA LEU A 25 10.26 9.40 5.28
C LEU A 25 10.57 10.88 5.47
N ASN A 26 10.00 11.52 6.49
CA ASN A 26 10.17 12.94 6.76
C ASN A 26 9.76 13.82 5.58
N LYS A 27 8.69 13.41 4.90
CA LYS A 27 8.17 14.17 3.77
C LYS A 27 6.96 14.98 4.19
N THR A 28 6.88 16.21 3.68
CA THR A 28 5.68 17.00 3.85
C THR A 28 4.62 16.56 2.86
N GLN A 29 3.39 16.96 3.09
CA GLN A 29 2.33 16.70 2.11
C GLN A 29 2.66 17.33 0.77
N GLU A 30 3.25 18.53 0.78
CA GLU A 30 3.64 19.19 -0.47
C GLU A 30 4.66 18.38 -1.24
N GLU A 31 5.67 17.88 -0.54
CA GLU A 31 6.71 17.09 -1.19
C GLU A 31 6.16 15.82 -1.80
N LEU A 32 5.35 15.11 -1.04
CA LEU A 32 4.79 13.87 -1.55
C LEU A 32 3.83 14.14 -2.72
N ALA A 33 2.99 15.17 -2.58
CA ALA A 33 2.05 15.50 -3.63
C ALA A 33 2.77 15.83 -4.94
N GLU A 34 3.85 16.58 -4.85
CA GLU A 34 4.63 16.92 -6.02
C GLU A 34 5.23 15.67 -6.67
N GLN A 35 5.78 14.79 -5.86
CA GLN A 35 6.38 13.56 -6.36
C GLN A 35 5.35 12.61 -6.97
N ALA A 36 4.13 12.64 -6.45
CA ALA A 36 3.05 11.80 -6.96
C ALA A 36 2.23 12.47 -8.07
N ASP A 37 2.57 13.70 -8.40
CA ASP A 37 1.88 14.48 -9.44
C ASP A 37 0.40 14.67 -9.12
N ILE A 38 0.13 15.02 -7.88
CA ILE A 38 -1.22 15.38 -7.44
C ILE A 38 -1.12 16.66 -6.61
N SER A 39 -2.27 17.30 -6.37
CA SER A 39 -2.26 18.50 -5.55
C SER A 39 -2.13 18.14 -4.08
N LYS A 40 -1.57 19.08 -3.32
CA LYS A 40 -1.49 18.91 -1.87
C LYS A 40 -2.88 18.73 -1.26
N ASN A 41 -3.84 19.50 -1.75
CA ASN A 41 -5.19 19.41 -1.24
C ASN A 41 -5.80 18.03 -1.47
N TYR A 42 -5.56 17.46 -2.65
CA TYR A 42 -6.05 16.13 -2.96
C TYR A 42 -5.37 15.09 -2.07
N LEU A 43 -4.05 15.21 -1.88
CA LEU A 43 -3.34 14.29 -1.01
C LEU A 43 -3.87 14.37 0.42
N SER A 44 -4.11 15.58 0.91
CA SER A 44 -4.67 15.75 2.25
C SER A 44 -6.01 15.05 2.38
N LYS A 45 -6.83 15.15 1.36
CA LYS A 45 -8.13 14.47 1.38
C LYS A 45 -7.98 12.95 1.34
N LEU A 46 -6.99 12.45 0.61
CA LEU A 46 -6.74 11.02 0.60
C LEU A 46 -6.29 10.54 1.99
N GLU A 47 -5.42 11.28 2.63
CA GLU A 47 -4.91 10.89 3.95
C GLU A 47 -6.01 10.92 5.00
N ASN A 48 -6.97 11.80 4.86
CA ASN A 48 -8.05 11.96 5.83
C ASN A 48 -9.34 11.24 5.41
N ALA A 49 -9.26 10.43 4.35
CA ALA A 49 -10.40 9.69 3.83
C ALA A 49 -11.58 10.59 3.44
N GLN A 50 -11.28 11.80 3.03
CA GLN A 50 -12.30 12.73 2.57
C GLN A 50 -12.49 12.69 1.07
N ALA A 51 -11.65 11.93 0.38
CA ALA A 51 -11.79 11.69 -1.05
C ALA A 51 -11.47 10.24 -1.31
N ARG A 52 -12.15 9.68 -2.31
CA ARG A 52 -11.88 8.34 -2.76
C ARG A 52 -11.03 8.43 -4.01
N GLY A 53 -9.78 8.02 -3.87
CA GLY A 53 -8.88 8.10 -4.99
C GLY A 53 -9.12 6.99 -5.99
N ARG A 54 -8.73 7.23 -7.23
CA ARG A 54 -8.70 6.18 -8.23
C ARG A 54 -7.45 5.35 -8.04
N LEU A 55 -7.49 4.14 -8.53
CA LEU A 55 -6.36 3.23 -8.36
C LEU A 55 -5.06 3.81 -8.89
N ASP A 56 -5.12 4.49 -10.03
CA ASP A 56 -3.91 5.09 -10.61
C ASP A 56 -3.31 6.15 -9.70
N LYS A 57 -4.13 6.86 -8.93
CA LYS A 57 -3.63 7.86 -7.99
C LYS A 57 -2.96 7.21 -6.79
N TYR A 58 -3.55 6.15 -6.27
CA TYR A 58 -2.90 5.41 -5.19
C TYR A 58 -1.59 4.79 -5.67
N TYR A 59 -1.56 4.34 -6.91
CA TYR A 59 -0.35 3.80 -7.48
C TYR A 59 0.75 4.87 -7.53
N SER A 60 0.40 6.07 -7.97
CA SER A 60 1.36 7.18 -8.03
C SER A 60 1.89 7.54 -6.66
N VAL A 61 1.02 7.56 -5.66
CA VAL A 61 1.42 7.84 -4.28
C VAL A 61 2.33 6.73 -3.77
N ALA A 62 1.98 5.49 -4.02
CA ALA A 62 2.80 4.36 -3.59
C ALA A 62 4.20 4.43 -4.21
N GLN A 63 4.28 4.74 -5.49
CA GLN A 63 5.57 4.88 -6.15
C GLN A 63 6.40 5.99 -5.52
N ALA A 64 5.78 7.11 -5.23
CA ALA A 64 6.48 8.25 -4.62
C ALA A 64 6.96 7.90 -3.22
N LEU A 65 6.26 7.02 -2.52
CA LEU A 65 6.66 6.57 -1.20
C LEU A 65 7.65 5.41 -1.24
N GLY A 66 7.83 4.80 -2.39
CA GLY A 66 8.71 3.64 -2.50
C GLY A 66 8.10 2.37 -1.96
N VAL A 67 6.80 2.30 -1.91
CA VAL A 67 6.09 1.10 -1.43
C VAL A 67 5.19 0.59 -2.53
N THR A 68 4.65 -0.60 -2.33
CA THR A 68 3.70 -1.17 -3.29
C THR A 68 2.29 -0.71 -2.94
N VAL A 69 1.40 -0.79 -3.92
CA VAL A 69 -0.01 -0.50 -3.67
C VAL A 69 -0.55 -1.45 -2.62
N ASP A 70 -0.14 -2.70 -2.66
CA ASP A 70 -0.58 -3.67 -1.66
C ASP A 70 -0.24 -3.24 -0.25
N MET A 71 0.89 -2.58 -0.06
CA MET A 71 1.28 -2.11 1.26
C MET A 71 0.36 -0.99 1.74
N LEU A 72 -0.21 -0.22 0.83
CA LEU A 72 -1.16 0.80 1.20
C LEU A 72 -2.52 0.24 1.54
N ILE A 73 -2.95 -0.77 0.81
CA ILE A 73 -4.30 -1.30 0.96
C ILE A 73 -4.34 -2.59 1.79
N ASP A 74 -3.19 -3.02 2.28
CA ASP A 74 -3.13 -4.24 3.06
C ASP A 74 -3.95 -4.08 4.33
N ASN A 75 -4.86 -4.97 4.51
CA ASN A 75 -5.76 -4.92 5.62
C ASN A 75 -5.53 -6.13 6.51
N SER A 76 -4.27 -6.38 6.81
CA SER A 76 -3.86 -7.59 7.50
C SER A 76 -4.53 -7.74 8.85
N SER A 77 -4.86 -6.63 9.50
CA SER A 77 -5.55 -6.72 10.78
C SER A 77 -6.93 -7.34 10.64
N ASN A 78 -7.52 -7.25 9.45
CA ASN A 78 -8.82 -7.85 9.19
C ASN A 78 -8.71 -9.23 8.58
N ARG A 79 -7.51 -9.62 8.24
CA ARG A 79 -7.29 -10.92 7.65
C ARG A 79 -6.59 -11.82 8.63
N ALA A 80 -7.01 -11.83 9.81
CA ALA A 80 -6.41 -12.65 10.84
C ALA A 80 -6.45 -14.10 10.43
N SER A 81 -5.98 -14.42 9.31
CA SER A 81 -6.14 -15.72 8.74
C SER A 81 -4.80 -16.39 8.56
N GLY A 82 -4.86 -17.62 8.16
CA GLY A 82 -3.66 -18.37 7.89
C GLY A 82 -2.83 -17.77 6.76
N ASN A 83 -3.46 -17.01 5.88
CA ASN A 83 -2.74 -16.41 4.76
C ASN A 83 -1.67 -15.43 5.24
N ASP A 84 -2.04 -14.54 6.14
CA ASP A 84 -1.07 -13.58 6.68
C ASP A 84 -0.01 -14.30 7.49
N TYR A 85 -0.43 -15.28 8.27
CA TYR A 85 0.52 -16.06 9.05
C TYR A 85 1.49 -16.78 8.13
N PHE A 86 0.97 -17.43 7.11
CA PHE A 86 1.81 -18.17 6.18
C PHE A 86 2.80 -17.25 5.50
N PHE A 87 2.33 -16.11 5.00
CA PHE A 87 3.19 -15.20 4.27
C PHE A 87 4.29 -14.67 5.18
N SER A 88 3.94 -14.26 6.39
CA SER A 88 4.92 -13.67 7.30
C SER A 88 5.90 -14.68 7.87
N ASN A 89 5.45 -15.90 8.13
CA ASN A 89 6.26 -16.86 8.86
C ASN A 89 6.86 -17.94 7.99
N GLN A 90 6.30 -18.17 6.80
CA GLN A 90 6.77 -19.22 5.92
C GLN A 90 7.33 -18.69 4.62
N LEU A 91 6.55 -17.87 3.95
CA LEU A 91 6.92 -17.42 2.62
C LEU A 91 7.86 -16.22 2.63
N LEU A 92 7.56 -15.23 3.44
CA LEU A 92 8.33 -14.01 3.44
C LEU A 92 9.80 -14.23 3.77
N PRO A 93 10.15 -15.03 4.77
CA PRO A 93 11.56 -15.30 5.03
C PRO A 93 12.26 -15.95 3.85
N LEU A 94 11.59 -16.84 3.14
CA LEU A 94 12.17 -17.47 1.97
C LEU A 94 12.42 -16.46 0.86
N VAL A 95 11.44 -15.60 0.64
CA VAL A 95 11.57 -14.57 -0.38
C VAL A 95 12.68 -13.60 -0.04
N SER A 96 12.81 -13.25 1.24
CA SER A 96 13.84 -12.31 1.68
C SER A 96 15.24 -12.84 1.46
N SER A 97 15.42 -14.15 1.43
CA SER A 97 16.72 -14.73 1.24
C SER A 97 17.14 -14.78 -0.22
N LEU A 98 16.23 -14.45 -1.13
CA LEU A 98 16.53 -14.50 -2.56
C LEU A 98 17.20 -13.22 -3.03
N SER A 99 17.95 -13.33 -4.11
CA SER A 99 18.51 -12.16 -4.74
C SER A 99 17.37 -11.35 -5.37
N VAL A 100 17.69 -10.11 -5.75
CA VAL A 100 16.70 -9.27 -6.41
C VAL A 100 16.16 -9.92 -7.66
N GLU A 101 17.05 -10.53 -8.45
CA GLU A 101 16.62 -11.18 -9.68
C GLU A 101 15.75 -12.39 -9.41
N GLN A 102 16.09 -13.17 -8.40
CA GLN A 102 15.31 -14.32 -8.03
C GLN A 102 13.92 -13.94 -7.54
N ARG A 103 13.83 -12.87 -6.75
CA ARG A 103 12.52 -12.39 -6.31
C ARG A 103 11.68 -11.91 -7.48
N LYS A 104 12.31 -11.26 -8.42
CA LYS A 104 11.61 -10.78 -9.59
C LYS A 104 11.06 -11.93 -10.41
N MET A 105 11.86 -12.99 -10.59
CA MET A 105 11.40 -14.16 -11.30
C MET A 105 10.22 -14.82 -10.59
N LEU A 106 10.29 -14.90 -9.28
CA LEU A 106 9.21 -15.50 -8.50
C LEU A 106 7.91 -14.72 -8.68
N ILE A 107 7.99 -13.42 -8.65
CA ILE A 107 6.82 -12.57 -8.84
C ILE A 107 6.25 -12.73 -10.23
N ASP A 108 7.11 -12.85 -11.22
CA ASP A 108 6.66 -13.00 -12.60
C ASP A 108 5.89 -14.30 -12.83
N PHE A 109 6.14 -15.30 -12.00
CA PHE A 109 5.43 -16.56 -12.10
C PHE A 109 4.08 -16.54 -11.43
N ILE A 110 3.89 -15.65 -10.51
CA ILE A 110 2.66 -15.55 -9.77
C ILE A 110 1.66 -14.65 -10.49
#